data_9388245e3ef6292c056e8facec11e446
#
_entry.id   9388245e3ef6292c056e8facec11e446
#
_cell.length_a   1.000
_cell.length_b   1.000
_cell.length_c   1.000
_cell.angle_alpha   90.00
_cell.angle_beta   90.00
_cell.angle_gamma   90.00
#
_symmetry.space_group_name_H-M   'P 1'
#
loop_
_entity.id
_entity.type
_entity.pdbx_description
1 polymer ?
#
loop_
_entity_poly.entity_id
_entity_poly.type
_entity_poly.pdbx_seq_one_letter_code
_entity_poly.pdbx_strand_id
1 'polypeptide(L)'
;MANKVATLHIPGQEPIELPILSGTEGPEVIDVRALGEHGYFTYDPGFLSTASCTSKLTYIDGDAGILLYRGYPIAELAKDSNYLEVCYLLLNGELPNKEQYDKFRYMVTRHTMLHEQITSLFKAFRRDSHPMAVMCGVAGALSAFYHDELDISHEQHREVAAYRLISKMPTLAAMSYKYSMGQPFIYPRNDLSYAGNFLHMMFAVPCEEYRVNPVIERAMDIIFVLHADHEQNASTSSVRLAGSSGANPFACIAAGVAYLWGLAHGGANE
;
A
#
# COMPACT_ATOMS: atom_id res chain seq x y z
N MET A 1 7.39 -11.29 32.18
CA MET A 1 6.27 -10.38 32.50
C MET A 1 5.09 -11.27 32.87
N ALA A 2 4.33 -10.98 33.94
CA ALA A 2 3.12 -11.73 34.26
C ALA A 2 2.14 -11.60 33.10
N ASN A 3 1.61 -12.71 32.60
CA ASN A 3 0.57 -12.67 31.56
C ASN A 3 -0.66 -11.99 32.20
N LYS A 4 -0.99 -10.81 31.71
CA LYS A 4 -2.23 -10.12 32.08
C LYS A 4 -3.41 -10.87 31.47
N VAL A 5 -4.47 -11.04 32.23
CA VAL A 5 -5.67 -11.78 31.83
C VAL A 5 -6.91 -10.95 32.17
N ALA A 6 -7.84 -10.84 31.24
CA ALA A 6 -9.19 -10.38 31.50
C ALA A 6 -10.08 -11.59 31.79
N THR A 7 -11.04 -11.45 32.70
CA THR A 7 -11.99 -12.53 33.02
C THR A 7 -13.39 -12.11 32.61
N LEU A 8 -14.02 -12.90 31.74
CA LEU A 8 -15.40 -12.71 31.34
C LEU A 8 -16.31 -13.62 32.19
N HIS A 9 -17.24 -12.99 32.91
CA HIS A 9 -18.25 -13.69 33.69
C HIS A 9 -19.58 -13.71 32.93
N ILE A 10 -20.07 -14.93 32.65
CA ILE A 10 -21.38 -15.15 32.01
C ILE A 10 -22.27 -15.89 33.00
N PRO A 11 -23.52 -15.42 33.28
CA PRO A 11 -24.40 -16.09 34.22
C PRO A 11 -24.62 -17.58 33.88
N GLY A 12 -24.39 -18.44 34.85
CA GLY A 12 -24.58 -19.91 34.71
C GLY A 12 -23.45 -20.64 34.02
N GLN A 13 -22.30 -20.00 33.80
CA GLN A 13 -21.11 -20.61 33.22
C GLN A 13 -19.85 -20.37 34.08
N GLU A 14 -18.85 -21.21 33.91
CA GLU A 14 -17.52 -20.95 34.46
C GLU A 14 -16.91 -19.70 33.82
N PRO A 15 -16.12 -18.91 34.58
CA PRO A 15 -15.44 -17.73 34.04
C PRO A 15 -14.49 -18.07 32.89
N ILE A 16 -14.50 -17.27 31.85
CA ILE A 16 -13.61 -17.43 30.69
C ILE A 16 -12.42 -16.46 30.84
N GLU A 17 -11.21 -16.99 30.84
CA GLU A 17 -9.98 -16.22 30.86
C GLU A 17 -9.57 -15.85 29.43
N LEU A 18 -9.31 -14.55 29.22
CA LEU A 18 -8.95 -13.97 27.92
C LEU A 18 -7.59 -13.27 28.05
N PRO A 19 -6.55 -13.70 27.33
CA PRO A 19 -5.26 -13.05 27.37
C PRO A 19 -5.33 -11.57 26.98
N ILE A 20 -4.55 -10.72 27.68
CA ILE A 20 -4.34 -9.33 27.29
C ILE A 20 -3.01 -9.25 26.57
N LEU A 21 -3.05 -8.75 25.33
CA LEU A 21 -1.88 -8.52 24.49
C LEU A 21 -1.49 -7.05 24.57
N SER A 22 -0.20 -6.79 24.76
CA SER A 22 0.36 -5.43 24.79
C SER A 22 1.34 -5.28 23.63
N GLY A 23 1.17 -4.23 22.82
CA GLY A 23 2.15 -3.82 21.82
C GLY A 23 3.31 -3.03 22.45
N THR A 24 4.28 -2.66 21.63
CA THR A 24 5.33 -1.69 22.02
C THR A 24 4.72 -0.30 22.19
N GLU A 25 3.82 0.03 21.30
CA GLU A 25 3.02 1.24 21.26
C GLU A 25 1.53 0.90 21.11
N GLY A 26 0.66 1.83 21.47
CA GLY A 26 -0.80 1.69 21.33
C GLY A 26 -1.49 1.03 22.53
N PRO A 27 -2.82 0.87 22.46
CA PRO A 27 -3.62 0.31 23.54
C PRO A 27 -3.39 -1.19 23.72
N GLU A 28 -3.62 -1.67 24.95
CA GLU A 28 -3.73 -3.10 25.22
C GLU A 28 -5.00 -3.66 24.58
N VAL A 29 -4.94 -4.89 24.10
CA VAL A 29 -6.07 -5.57 23.47
C VAL A 29 -6.39 -6.90 24.16
N ILE A 30 -7.67 -7.26 24.22
CA ILE A 30 -8.14 -8.54 24.77
C ILE A 30 -8.22 -9.54 23.62
N ASP A 31 -7.52 -10.66 23.75
CA ASP A 31 -7.59 -11.76 22.77
C ASP A 31 -8.89 -12.56 22.99
N VAL A 32 -9.84 -12.34 22.11
CA VAL A 32 -11.18 -12.93 22.20
C VAL A 32 -11.35 -14.26 21.48
N ARG A 33 -10.27 -14.84 20.91
CA ARG A 33 -10.36 -16.08 20.10
C ARG A 33 -10.93 -17.26 20.86
N ALA A 34 -10.68 -17.35 22.16
CA ALA A 34 -11.21 -18.43 23.01
C ALA A 34 -12.74 -18.41 23.13
N LEU A 35 -13.42 -17.28 22.90
CA LEU A 35 -14.88 -17.19 22.98
C LEU A 35 -15.60 -18.16 22.05
N GLY A 36 -15.02 -18.45 20.88
CA GLY A 36 -15.60 -19.37 19.91
C GLY A 36 -15.75 -20.80 20.46
N GLU A 37 -14.82 -21.26 21.31
CA GLU A 37 -14.85 -22.59 21.97
C GLU A 37 -15.99 -22.68 22.97
N HIS A 38 -16.41 -21.54 23.53
CA HIS A 38 -17.52 -21.42 24.46
C HIS A 38 -18.85 -21.07 23.80
N GLY A 39 -18.90 -21.02 22.46
CA GLY A 39 -20.10 -20.71 21.68
C GLY A 39 -20.48 -19.23 21.62
N TYR A 40 -19.56 -18.32 21.95
CA TYR A 40 -19.78 -16.88 21.92
C TYR A 40 -18.99 -16.20 20.81
N PHE A 41 -19.55 -15.13 20.27
CA PHE A 41 -18.90 -14.25 19.29
C PHE A 41 -19.02 -12.81 19.74
N THR A 42 -18.06 -11.98 19.35
CA THR A 42 -18.11 -10.52 19.55
C THR A 42 -19.03 -9.87 18.50
N TYR A 43 -19.69 -8.77 18.87
CA TYR A 43 -20.48 -7.97 17.96
C TYR A 43 -19.94 -6.55 17.92
N ASP A 44 -19.21 -6.24 16.85
CA ASP A 44 -18.60 -4.94 16.57
C ASP A 44 -18.68 -4.65 15.05
N PRO A 45 -19.87 -4.27 14.53
CA PRO A 45 -20.11 -4.15 13.09
C PRO A 45 -19.26 -3.09 12.40
N GLY A 46 -18.75 -2.12 13.15
CA GLY A 46 -17.89 -1.06 12.63
C GLY A 46 -16.39 -1.30 12.86
N PHE A 47 -16.03 -2.42 13.49
CA PHE A 47 -14.65 -2.72 13.92
C PHE A 47 -13.98 -1.60 14.74
N LEU A 48 -14.79 -0.83 15.48
CA LEU A 48 -14.35 0.35 16.23
C LEU A 48 -13.50 -0.01 17.45
N SER A 49 -13.69 -1.21 17.99
CA SER A 49 -12.98 -1.74 19.17
C SER A 49 -12.30 -3.08 18.90
N THR A 50 -12.09 -3.43 17.61
CA THR A 50 -11.54 -4.72 17.21
C THR A 50 -10.16 -4.54 16.59
N ALA A 51 -9.13 -5.07 17.27
CA ALA A 51 -7.79 -5.20 16.69
C ALA A 51 -7.76 -6.43 15.77
N SER A 52 -7.62 -6.24 14.47
CA SER A 52 -7.69 -7.31 13.47
C SER A 52 -6.35 -8.01 13.23
N CYS A 53 -5.24 -7.44 13.65
CA CYS A 53 -3.90 -8.01 13.48
C CYS A 53 -2.86 -7.37 14.38
N THR A 54 -1.71 -8.03 14.47
CA THR A 54 -0.46 -7.43 14.96
C THR A 54 0.33 -6.86 13.76
N SER A 55 0.81 -5.63 13.87
CA SER A 55 1.65 -4.97 12.88
C SER A 55 2.91 -4.39 13.52
N LYS A 56 4.00 -4.35 12.75
CA LYS A 56 5.26 -3.65 13.10
C LYS A 56 5.55 -2.51 12.12
N LEU A 57 4.57 -2.14 11.28
CA LEU A 57 4.79 -1.20 10.17
C LEU A 57 4.65 0.24 10.62
N THR A 58 3.50 0.58 11.12
CA THR A 58 3.11 1.97 11.37
C THR A 58 2.42 2.10 12.71
N TYR A 59 2.68 3.19 13.39
CA TYR A 59 1.94 3.65 14.56
C TYR A 59 1.45 5.07 14.32
N ILE A 60 0.17 5.31 14.57
CA ILE A 60 -0.48 6.61 14.46
C ILE A 60 -1.17 6.96 15.78
N ASP A 61 -0.88 8.14 16.32
CA ASP A 61 -1.64 8.78 17.38
C ASP A 61 -2.09 10.16 16.86
N GLY A 62 -3.33 10.24 16.39
CA GLY A 62 -3.90 11.45 15.82
C GLY A 62 -4.04 12.58 16.86
N ASP A 63 -4.30 12.24 18.12
CA ASP A 63 -4.47 13.23 19.20
C ASP A 63 -3.12 13.86 19.59
N ALA A 64 -2.07 13.04 19.64
CA ALA A 64 -0.70 13.49 19.91
C ALA A 64 0.03 14.02 18.65
N GLY A 65 -0.52 13.81 17.45
CA GLY A 65 0.11 14.17 16.18
C GLY A 65 1.36 13.33 15.87
N ILE A 66 1.36 12.06 16.26
CA ILE A 66 2.48 11.14 16.08
C ILE A 66 2.18 10.20 14.90
N LEU A 67 3.16 10.09 13.98
CA LEU A 67 3.20 9.08 12.93
C LEU A 67 4.61 8.50 12.87
N LEU A 68 4.72 7.18 13.05
CA LEU A 68 5.97 6.44 12.99
C LEU A 68 5.88 5.36 11.92
N TYR A 69 6.90 5.23 11.06
CA TYR A 69 7.11 4.08 10.18
C TYR A 69 8.26 3.24 10.73
N ARG A 70 7.97 2.00 11.12
CA ARG A 70 8.96 1.10 11.77
C ARG A 70 9.69 1.73 12.96
N GLY A 71 9.03 2.68 13.66
CA GLY A 71 9.61 3.44 14.76
C GLY A 71 10.32 4.73 14.36
N TYR A 72 10.51 5.01 13.08
CA TYR A 72 11.10 6.27 12.59
C TYR A 72 10.02 7.36 12.49
N PRO A 73 10.26 8.56 13.09
CA PRO A 73 9.32 9.68 12.98
C PRO A 73 9.13 10.14 11.53
N ILE A 74 7.87 10.36 11.13
CA ILE A 74 7.57 10.77 9.75
C ILE A 74 8.25 12.07 9.35
N ALA A 75 8.43 13.02 10.29
CA ALA A 75 9.10 14.28 10.02
C ALA A 75 10.57 14.11 9.61
N GLU A 76 11.28 13.14 10.22
CA GLU A 76 12.65 12.79 9.87
C GLU A 76 12.70 12.11 8.50
N LEU A 77 11.83 11.12 8.26
CA LEU A 77 11.76 10.43 6.96
C LEU A 77 11.41 11.41 5.83
N ALA A 78 10.45 12.30 6.02
CA ALA A 78 10.07 13.29 5.03
C ALA A 78 11.19 14.29 4.71
N LYS A 79 12.03 14.60 5.70
CA LYS A 79 13.15 15.54 5.54
C LYS A 79 14.38 14.87 4.90
N ASP A 80 14.79 13.71 5.42
CA ASP A 80 16.12 13.14 5.20
C ASP A 80 16.12 11.90 4.30
N SER A 81 14.94 11.31 4.01
CA SER A 81 14.78 10.15 3.12
C SER A 81 14.08 10.49 1.81
N ASN A 82 14.14 9.58 0.86
CA ASN A 82 13.31 9.56 -0.34
C ASN A 82 12.28 8.41 -0.28
N TYR A 83 11.31 8.44 -1.18
CA TYR A 83 10.22 7.46 -1.18
C TYR A 83 10.69 6.00 -1.31
N LEU A 84 11.72 5.72 -2.11
CA LEU A 84 12.23 4.35 -2.27
C LEU A 84 12.95 3.84 -1.01
N GLU A 85 13.61 4.72 -0.24
CA GLU A 85 14.17 4.36 1.08
C GLU A 85 13.05 3.99 2.05
N VAL A 86 11.94 4.74 2.03
CA VAL A 86 10.75 4.43 2.84
C VAL A 86 10.06 3.15 2.39
N CYS A 87 9.94 2.90 1.08
CA CYS A 87 9.46 1.60 0.59
C CYS A 87 10.32 0.44 1.09
N TYR A 88 11.65 0.60 1.04
CA TYR A 88 12.57 -0.41 1.56
C TYR A 88 12.40 -0.62 3.06
N LEU A 89 12.32 0.47 3.84
CA LEU A 89 12.09 0.44 5.28
C LEU A 89 10.82 -0.34 5.63
N LEU A 90 9.70 -0.04 4.99
CA LEU A 90 8.42 -0.69 5.25
C LEU A 90 8.46 -2.18 4.90
N LEU A 91 9.10 -2.56 3.80
CA LEU A 91 9.22 -3.96 3.37
C LEU A 91 10.19 -4.76 4.23
N ASN A 92 11.36 -4.19 4.58
CA ASN A 92 12.48 -4.93 5.18
C ASN A 92 12.67 -4.65 6.67
N GLY A 93 12.08 -3.59 7.23
CA GLY A 93 12.10 -3.29 8.67
C GLY A 93 13.12 -2.27 9.12
N GLU A 94 14.15 -1.99 8.31
CA GLU A 94 15.22 -1.04 8.59
C GLU A 94 15.51 -0.20 7.35
N LEU A 95 16.06 1.00 7.53
CA LEU A 95 16.53 1.83 6.42
C LEU A 95 17.68 1.13 5.67
N PRO A 96 17.72 1.25 4.34
CA PRO A 96 18.75 0.59 3.55
C PRO A 96 20.12 1.25 3.74
N ASN A 97 21.17 0.45 3.79
CA ASN A 97 22.51 0.95 3.51
C ASN A 97 22.66 1.25 2.00
N LYS A 98 23.80 1.85 1.61
CA LYS A 98 24.01 2.27 0.21
C LYS A 98 23.87 1.12 -0.80
N GLU A 99 24.44 -0.05 -0.51
CA GLU A 99 24.39 -1.20 -1.42
C GLU A 99 22.94 -1.74 -1.55
N GLN A 100 22.25 -1.87 -0.44
CA GLN A 100 20.85 -2.28 -0.40
C GLN A 100 19.93 -1.31 -1.16
N TYR A 101 20.15 -0.01 -0.96
CA TYR A 101 19.40 1.03 -1.69
C TYR A 101 19.66 0.98 -3.18
N ASP A 102 20.94 0.88 -3.61
CA ASP A 102 21.29 0.85 -5.02
C ASP A 102 20.70 -0.40 -5.71
N LYS A 103 20.70 -1.55 -5.03
CA LYS A 103 20.06 -2.78 -5.52
C LYS A 103 18.53 -2.62 -5.62
N PHE A 104 17.89 -2.12 -4.56
CA PHE A 104 16.44 -1.92 -4.54
C PHE A 104 15.99 -0.93 -5.63
N ARG A 105 16.66 0.22 -5.72
CA ARG A 105 16.42 1.22 -6.75
C ARG A 105 16.59 0.63 -8.15
N TYR A 106 17.63 -0.16 -8.37
CA TYR A 106 17.85 -0.84 -9.65
C TYR A 106 16.66 -1.74 -10.00
N MET A 107 16.21 -2.57 -9.06
CA MET A 107 15.06 -3.46 -9.27
C MET A 107 13.79 -2.69 -9.59
N VAL A 108 13.46 -1.66 -8.81
CA VAL A 108 12.27 -0.83 -9.05
C VAL A 108 12.36 -0.15 -10.42
N THR A 109 13.48 0.49 -10.74
CA THR A 109 13.67 1.22 -11.99
C THR A 109 13.52 0.32 -13.23
N ARG A 110 13.93 -0.95 -13.15
CA ARG A 110 13.87 -1.90 -14.28
C ARG A 110 12.50 -2.56 -14.46
N HIS A 111 11.57 -2.37 -13.53
CA HIS A 111 10.22 -2.92 -13.61
C HIS A 111 9.12 -1.89 -13.92
N THR A 112 9.46 -0.65 -14.21
CA THR A 112 8.51 0.46 -14.44
C THR A 112 7.69 0.30 -15.71
N MET A 113 8.28 -0.27 -16.77
CA MET A 113 7.61 -0.42 -18.07
C MET A 113 6.49 -1.47 -18.00
N LEU A 114 5.37 -1.17 -18.63
CA LEU A 114 4.23 -2.08 -18.79
C LEU A 114 4.36 -2.90 -20.09
N HIS A 115 3.70 -4.04 -20.14
CA HIS A 115 3.53 -4.78 -21.37
C HIS A 115 2.66 -3.96 -22.34
N GLU A 116 3.05 -3.87 -23.62
CA GLU A 116 2.34 -3.02 -24.61
C GLU A 116 0.85 -3.36 -24.75
N GLN A 117 0.45 -4.60 -24.59
CA GLN A 117 -0.97 -4.97 -24.65
C GLN A 117 -1.82 -4.31 -23.56
N ILE A 118 -1.24 -3.88 -22.44
CA ILE A 118 -1.96 -3.14 -21.38
C ILE A 118 -2.46 -1.79 -21.91
N THR A 119 -1.75 -1.18 -22.85
CA THR A 119 -2.18 0.08 -23.49
C THR A 119 -3.54 -0.08 -24.18
N SER A 120 -3.82 -1.26 -24.72
CA SER A 120 -5.12 -1.58 -25.34
C SER A 120 -6.25 -1.68 -24.32
N LEU A 121 -5.95 -2.10 -23.10
CA LEU A 121 -6.93 -2.15 -22.01
C LEU A 121 -7.42 -0.75 -21.63
N PHE A 122 -6.53 0.25 -21.59
CA PHE A 122 -6.95 1.65 -21.37
C PHE A 122 -7.95 2.12 -22.41
N LYS A 123 -7.81 1.71 -23.67
CA LYS A 123 -8.73 2.07 -24.77
C LYS A 123 -10.13 1.44 -24.64
N ALA A 124 -10.29 0.42 -23.78
CA ALA A 124 -11.59 -0.19 -23.49
C ALA A 124 -12.43 0.63 -22.50
N PHE A 125 -11.82 1.52 -21.73
CA PHE A 125 -12.53 2.43 -20.84
C PHE A 125 -13.03 3.66 -21.60
N ARG A 126 -14.08 4.27 -21.07
CA ARG A 126 -14.50 5.60 -21.55
C ARG A 126 -13.48 6.64 -21.09
N ARG A 127 -13.24 7.67 -21.92
CA ARG A 127 -12.29 8.73 -21.59
C ARG A 127 -12.66 9.54 -20.34
N ASP A 128 -13.95 9.64 -20.06
CA ASP A 128 -14.53 10.31 -18.91
C ASP A 128 -14.72 9.37 -17.69
N SER A 129 -14.10 8.18 -17.72
CA SER A 129 -14.13 7.25 -16.58
C SER A 129 -13.34 7.83 -15.41
N HIS A 130 -13.85 7.59 -14.22
CA HIS A 130 -13.16 7.93 -12.97
C HIS A 130 -11.78 7.25 -12.93
N PRO A 131 -10.68 7.97 -12.63
CA PRO A 131 -9.32 7.40 -12.69
C PRO A 131 -9.14 6.20 -11.76
N MET A 132 -9.80 6.19 -10.59
CA MET A 132 -9.72 5.04 -9.67
C MET A 132 -10.39 3.78 -10.23
N ALA A 133 -11.47 3.92 -11.02
CA ALA A 133 -12.08 2.77 -11.72
C ALA A 133 -11.11 2.16 -12.74
N VAL A 134 -10.43 3.03 -13.49
CA VAL A 134 -9.39 2.60 -14.43
C VAL A 134 -8.24 1.91 -13.70
N MET A 135 -7.73 2.54 -12.64
CA MET A 135 -6.63 1.99 -11.82
C MET A 135 -6.97 0.62 -11.22
N CYS A 136 -8.19 0.46 -10.69
CA CYS A 136 -8.64 -0.83 -10.16
C CYS A 136 -8.60 -1.92 -11.25
N GLY A 137 -9.15 -1.63 -12.43
CA GLY A 137 -9.19 -2.57 -13.55
C GLY A 137 -7.80 -2.95 -14.07
N VAL A 138 -6.94 -1.96 -14.30
CA VAL A 138 -5.59 -2.20 -14.86
C VAL A 138 -4.63 -2.84 -13.84
N ALA A 139 -4.74 -2.51 -12.55
CA ALA A 139 -3.96 -3.17 -11.51
C ALA A 139 -4.27 -4.66 -11.41
N GLY A 140 -5.57 -5.02 -11.43
CA GLY A 140 -5.99 -6.42 -11.43
C GLY A 140 -5.56 -7.17 -12.70
N ALA A 141 -5.60 -6.50 -13.85
CA ALA A 141 -5.19 -7.08 -15.13
C ALA A 141 -3.70 -7.46 -15.18
N LEU A 142 -2.83 -6.86 -14.36
CA LEU A 142 -1.42 -7.26 -14.25
C LEU A 142 -1.27 -8.75 -13.92
N SER A 143 -2.22 -9.36 -13.22
CA SER A 143 -2.23 -10.80 -12.93
C SER A 143 -2.11 -11.66 -14.20
N ALA A 144 -2.73 -11.24 -15.30
CA ALA A 144 -2.71 -11.97 -16.56
C ALA A 144 -1.35 -11.89 -17.29
N PHE A 145 -0.49 -10.94 -16.89
CA PHE A 145 0.83 -10.75 -17.53
C PHE A 145 1.98 -11.37 -16.74
N TYR A 146 1.73 -11.80 -15.49
CA TYR A 146 2.75 -12.33 -14.58
C TYR A 146 2.32 -13.66 -13.93
N HIS A 147 1.44 -14.42 -14.59
CA HIS A 147 0.80 -15.61 -14.04
C HIS A 147 1.78 -16.71 -13.60
N ASP A 148 2.99 -16.74 -14.13
CA ASP A 148 4.02 -17.74 -13.80
C ASP A 148 4.68 -17.50 -12.42
N GLU A 149 4.51 -16.31 -11.81
CA GLU A 149 5.18 -15.89 -10.58
C GLU A 149 4.18 -15.32 -9.56
N LEU A 150 3.02 -15.98 -9.37
CA LEU A 150 1.93 -15.51 -8.50
C LEU A 150 1.75 -16.33 -7.22
N ASP A 151 2.56 -17.36 -7.00
CA ASP A 151 2.46 -18.18 -5.79
C ASP A 151 2.90 -17.39 -4.55
N ILE A 152 1.92 -17.03 -3.72
CA ILE A 152 2.15 -16.26 -2.50
C ILE A 152 2.83 -17.07 -1.38
N SER A 153 2.89 -18.40 -1.49
CA SER A 153 3.67 -19.23 -0.56
C SER A 153 5.18 -19.12 -0.82
N HIS A 154 5.57 -18.76 -2.04
CA HIS A 154 6.95 -18.62 -2.46
C HIS A 154 7.48 -17.20 -2.16
N GLU A 155 8.51 -17.09 -1.33
CA GLU A 155 9.06 -15.81 -0.88
C GLU A 155 9.51 -14.91 -2.03
N GLN A 156 10.26 -15.46 -3.00
CA GLN A 156 10.75 -14.72 -4.14
C GLN A 156 9.61 -14.17 -5.02
N HIS A 157 8.50 -14.91 -5.18
CA HIS A 157 7.34 -14.42 -5.93
C HIS A 157 6.69 -13.23 -5.23
N ARG A 158 6.59 -13.25 -3.89
CA ARG A 158 6.08 -12.11 -3.12
C ARG A 158 6.99 -10.89 -3.27
N GLU A 159 8.30 -11.07 -3.20
CA GLU A 159 9.28 -10.00 -3.34
C GLU A 159 9.21 -9.36 -4.74
N VAL A 160 9.23 -10.17 -5.79
CA VAL A 160 9.14 -9.70 -7.19
C VAL A 160 7.80 -9.02 -7.45
N ALA A 161 6.69 -9.54 -6.91
CA ALA A 161 5.39 -8.90 -7.03
C ALA A 161 5.37 -7.52 -6.35
N ALA A 162 6.00 -7.36 -5.18
CA ALA A 162 6.14 -6.08 -4.52
C ALA A 162 6.94 -5.07 -5.37
N TYR A 163 8.09 -5.47 -5.93
CA TYR A 163 8.85 -4.62 -6.86
C TYR A 163 8.03 -4.20 -8.08
N ARG A 164 7.30 -5.13 -8.69
CA ARG A 164 6.45 -4.85 -9.86
C ARG A 164 5.32 -3.88 -9.51
N LEU A 165 4.65 -4.07 -8.38
CA LEU A 165 3.57 -3.19 -7.94
C LEU A 165 4.09 -1.78 -7.66
N ILE A 166 5.13 -1.63 -6.84
CA ILE A 166 5.74 -0.32 -6.54
C ILE A 166 6.16 0.37 -7.85
N SER A 167 6.82 -0.37 -8.75
CA SER A 167 7.37 0.21 -9.98
C SER A 167 6.31 0.64 -10.99
N LYS A 168 5.22 -0.15 -11.12
CA LYS A 168 4.24 0.01 -12.21
C LYS A 168 3.08 0.93 -11.85
N MET A 169 2.77 1.12 -10.55
CA MET A 169 1.66 1.98 -10.16
C MET A 169 1.79 3.42 -10.68
N PRO A 170 2.95 4.09 -10.64
CA PRO A 170 3.11 5.41 -11.25
C PRO A 170 2.87 5.42 -12.76
N THR A 171 3.32 4.37 -13.47
CA THR A 171 3.12 4.24 -14.91
C THR A 171 1.64 4.05 -15.25
N LEU A 172 0.92 3.21 -14.49
CA LEU A 172 -0.51 3.00 -14.66
C LEU A 172 -1.30 4.29 -14.40
N ALA A 173 -0.96 5.02 -13.32
CA ALA A 173 -1.60 6.28 -12.97
C ALA A 173 -1.36 7.35 -14.05
N ALA A 174 -0.12 7.50 -14.52
CA ALA A 174 0.22 8.44 -15.57
C ALA A 174 -0.49 8.10 -16.89
N MET A 175 -0.56 6.82 -17.26
CA MET A 175 -1.30 6.39 -18.47
C MET A 175 -2.80 6.64 -18.32
N SER A 176 -3.39 6.41 -17.14
CA SER A 176 -4.79 6.74 -16.87
C SER A 176 -5.07 8.23 -17.12
N TYR A 177 -4.22 9.09 -16.55
CA TYR A 177 -4.31 10.54 -16.77
C TYR A 177 -4.15 10.92 -18.25
N LYS A 178 -3.10 10.44 -18.92
CA LYS A 178 -2.85 10.72 -20.34
C LYS A 178 -4.03 10.27 -21.22
N TYR A 179 -4.61 9.14 -20.92
CA TYR A 179 -5.78 8.64 -21.64
C TYR A 179 -6.99 9.55 -21.49
N SER A 180 -7.30 10.00 -20.26
CA SER A 180 -8.41 10.93 -20.00
C SER A 180 -8.23 12.26 -20.71
N MET A 181 -6.99 12.76 -20.78
CA MET A 181 -6.64 14.00 -21.49
C MET A 181 -6.60 13.85 -23.02
N GLY A 182 -6.66 12.62 -23.55
CA GLY A 182 -6.52 12.34 -24.96
C GLY A 182 -5.12 12.59 -25.50
N GLN A 183 -4.12 12.50 -24.65
CA GLN A 183 -2.70 12.65 -24.99
C GLN A 183 -2.05 11.28 -25.19
N PRO A 184 -0.94 11.21 -25.96
CA PRO A 184 -0.16 9.99 -26.11
C PRO A 184 0.46 9.58 -24.77
N PHE A 185 0.62 8.28 -24.56
CA PHE A 185 1.34 7.75 -23.41
C PHE A 185 2.82 8.14 -23.48
N ILE A 186 3.37 8.51 -22.34
CA ILE A 186 4.79 8.77 -22.17
C ILE A 186 5.38 7.61 -21.37
N TYR A 187 6.47 7.06 -21.88
CA TYR A 187 7.14 5.91 -21.29
C TYR A 187 8.09 6.32 -20.15
N PRO A 188 8.30 5.42 -19.18
CA PRO A 188 9.23 5.68 -18.08
C PRO A 188 10.67 5.79 -18.58
N ARG A 189 11.48 6.53 -17.84
CA ARG A 189 12.92 6.74 -18.05
C ARG A 189 13.70 6.18 -16.85
N ASN A 190 14.78 5.45 -17.12
CA ASN A 190 15.60 4.83 -16.08
C ASN A 190 16.60 5.78 -15.42
N ASP A 191 16.82 6.96 -15.99
CA ASP A 191 17.75 7.98 -15.48
C ASP A 191 17.10 8.97 -14.50
N LEU A 192 15.77 8.95 -14.35
CA LEU A 192 15.04 9.78 -13.43
C LEU A 192 14.84 9.10 -12.07
N SER A 193 14.61 9.93 -11.03
CA SER A 193 14.14 9.43 -9.74
C SER A 193 12.71 8.86 -9.85
N TYR A 194 12.21 8.22 -8.79
CA TYR A 194 10.84 7.70 -8.76
C TYR A 194 9.79 8.80 -8.97
N ALA A 195 9.90 9.89 -8.20
CA ALA A 195 9.00 11.04 -8.32
C ALA A 195 9.18 11.78 -9.63
N GLY A 196 10.44 12.00 -10.05
CA GLY A 196 10.75 12.64 -11.33
C GLY A 196 10.23 11.86 -12.53
N ASN A 197 10.30 10.54 -12.48
CA ASN A 197 9.77 9.67 -13.52
C ASN A 197 8.24 9.73 -13.59
N PHE A 198 7.56 9.76 -12.44
CA PHE A 198 6.12 9.96 -12.38
C PHE A 198 5.71 11.30 -13.01
N LEU A 199 6.35 12.40 -12.63
CA LEU A 199 6.11 13.73 -13.20
C LEU A 199 6.37 13.77 -14.71
N HIS A 200 7.45 13.13 -15.16
CA HIS A 200 7.77 13.00 -16.59
C HIS A 200 6.64 12.29 -17.34
N MET A 201 6.19 11.14 -16.87
CA MET A 201 5.13 10.38 -17.52
C MET A 201 3.77 11.12 -17.51
N MET A 202 3.50 11.90 -16.45
CA MET A 202 2.27 12.69 -16.34
C MET A 202 2.24 13.89 -17.28
N PHE A 203 3.34 14.64 -17.39
CA PHE A 203 3.31 15.99 -17.96
C PHE A 203 4.12 16.17 -19.24
N ALA A 204 5.08 15.29 -19.55
CA ALA A 204 5.80 15.37 -20.82
C ALA A 204 4.87 15.15 -22.02
N VAL A 205 5.20 15.78 -23.14
CA VAL A 205 4.55 15.59 -24.44
C VAL A 205 5.62 15.36 -25.51
N PRO A 206 5.32 14.59 -26.60
CA PRO A 206 6.34 14.23 -27.58
C PRO A 206 6.90 15.40 -28.40
N CYS A 207 6.22 16.54 -28.41
CA CYS A 207 6.55 17.69 -29.27
C CYS A 207 7.57 18.64 -28.64
N GLU A 208 7.93 18.47 -27.36
CA GLU A 208 8.90 19.34 -26.66
C GLU A 208 9.67 18.59 -25.60
N GLU A 209 10.82 19.15 -25.18
CA GLU A 209 11.61 18.61 -24.09
C GLU A 209 10.95 18.94 -22.75
N TYR A 210 10.64 17.92 -21.95
CA TYR A 210 10.18 18.09 -20.57
C TYR A 210 11.35 17.97 -19.60
N ARG A 211 11.57 19.00 -18.82
CA ARG A 211 12.57 19.03 -17.73
C ARG A 211 11.85 19.02 -16.40
N VAL A 212 12.12 17.99 -15.59
CA VAL A 212 11.56 17.86 -14.24
C VAL A 212 12.05 19.04 -13.40
N ASN A 213 11.12 19.79 -12.81
CA ASN A 213 11.46 20.84 -11.85
C ASN A 213 11.86 20.21 -10.52
N PRO A 214 13.08 20.43 -9.99
CA PRO A 214 13.58 19.77 -8.80
C PRO A 214 12.77 20.11 -7.53
N VAL A 215 12.13 21.27 -7.46
CA VAL A 215 11.28 21.65 -6.33
C VAL A 215 9.99 20.82 -6.34
N ILE A 216 9.37 20.68 -7.51
CA ILE A 216 8.15 19.86 -7.67
C ILE A 216 8.47 18.38 -7.48
N GLU A 217 9.62 17.91 -7.97
CA GLU A 217 10.10 16.55 -7.77
C GLU A 217 10.23 16.22 -6.29
N ARG A 218 10.91 17.08 -5.52
CA ARG A 218 11.06 16.89 -4.08
C ARG A 218 9.72 16.97 -3.35
N ALA A 219 8.85 17.89 -3.72
CA ALA A 219 7.52 17.99 -3.13
C ALA A 219 6.69 16.70 -3.37
N MET A 220 6.73 16.17 -4.59
CA MET A 220 6.04 14.92 -4.93
C MET A 220 6.62 13.72 -4.17
N ASP A 221 7.94 13.65 -4.05
CA ASP A 221 8.61 12.59 -3.29
C ASP A 221 8.20 12.60 -1.81
N ILE A 222 8.14 13.79 -1.19
CA ILE A 222 7.64 13.97 0.18
C ILE A 222 6.16 13.54 0.29
N ILE A 223 5.32 13.91 -0.68
CA ILE A 223 3.91 13.47 -0.71
C ILE A 223 3.83 11.94 -0.73
N PHE A 224 4.63 11.26 -1.52
CA PHE A 224 4.69 9.80 -1.53
C PHE A 224 5.15 9.21 -0.19
N VAL A 225 6.16 9.82 0.46
CA VAL A 225 6.60 9.41 1.80
C VAL A 225 5.47 9.54 2.81
N LEU A 226 4.78 10.69 2.84
CA LEU A 226 3.69 10.96 3.79
C LEU A 226 2.48 10.05 3.59
N HIS A 227 2.28 9.50 2.40
CA HIS A 227 1.15 8.62 2.05
C HIS A 227 1.55 7.14 1.90
N ALA A 228 2.78 6.76 2.30
CA ALA A 228 3.27 5.40 2.08
C ALA A 228 2.49 4.35 2.86
N ASP A 229 2.08 4.65 4.09
CA ASP A 229 1.23 3.78 4.91
C ASP A 229 0.39 4.58 5.92
N HIS A 230 -0.82 4.11 6.20
CA HIS A 230 -1.76 4.69 7.15
C HIS A 230 -2.38 3.62 8.06
N GLU A 231 -1.55 2.70 8.58
CA GLU A 231 -1.97 1.60 9.45
C GLU A 231 -3.04 0.68 8.83
N GLN A 232 -3.94 0.19 9.70
CA GLN A 232 -5.03 -0.72 9.36
C GLN A 232 -6.27 0.07 8.88
N ASN A 233 -6.15 0.77 7.77
CA ASN A 233 -7.25 1.44 7.10
C ASN A 233 -8.12 0.45 6.27
N ALA A 234 -9.18 0.95 5.62
CA ALA A 234 -10.10 0.12 4.85
C ALA A 234 -9.42 -0.61 3.67
N SER A 235 -8.49 0.04 2.95
CA SER A 235 -7.76 -0.61 1.86
C SER A 235 -6.77 -1.65 2.36
N THR A 236 -6.03 -1.39 3.44
CA THR A 236 -5.15 -2.38 4.07
C THR A 236 -5.94 -3.61 4.54
N SER A 237 -7.10 -3.39 5.19
CA SER A 237 -7.98 -4.46 5.64
C SER A 237 -8.49 -5.31 4.48
N SER A 238 -8.90 -4.68 3.37
CA SER A 238 -9.40 -5.39 2.18
C SER A 238 -8.30 -6.19 1.47
N VAL A 239 -7.09 -5.62 1.34
CA VAL A 239 -5.91 -6.33 0.79
C VAL A 239 -5.60 -7.57 1.63
N ARG A 240 -5.59 -7.45 2.96
CA ARG A 240 -5.35 -8.56 3.87
C ARG A 240 -6.45 -9.63 3.78
N LEU A 241 -7.72 -9.22 3.72
CA LEU A 241 -8.85 -10.13 3.58
C LEU A 241 -8.77 -10.89 2.25
N ALA A 242 -8.52 -10.19 1.13
CA ALA A 242 -8.32 -10.82 -0.17
C ALA A 242 -7.13 -11.79 -0.14
N GLY A 243 -6.00 -11.38 0.44
CA GLY A 243 -4.80 -12.21 0.58
C GLY A 243 -5.01 -13.46 1.43
N SER A 244 -5.90 -13.41 2.44
CA SER A 244 -6.21 -14.56 3.28
C SER A 244 -6.87 -15.73 2.52
N SER A 245 -7.47 -15.44 1.37
CA SER A 245 -8.03 -16.46 0.45
C SER A 245 -6.99 -17.10 -0.47
N GLY A 246 -5.72 -16.69 -0.41
CA GLY A 246 -4.68 -17.12 -1.35
C GLY A 246 -4.70 -16.38 -2.69
N ALA A 247 -5.44 -15.27 -2.79
CA ALA A 247 -5.45 -14.44 -4.00
C ALA A 247 -4.06 -13.85 -4.30
N ASN A 248 -3.72 -13.72 -5.59
CA ASN A 248 -2.44 -13.17 -5.99
C ASN A 248 -2.28 -11.69 -5.62
N PRO A 249 -1.04 -11.18 -5.47
CA PRO A 249 -0.79 -9.81 -5.01
C PRO A 249 -1.44 -8.71 -5.86
N PHE A 250 -1.50 -8.86 -7.17
CA PHE A 250 -2.13 -7.87 -8.05
C PHE A 250 -3.65 -7.78 -7.84
N ALA A 251 -4.31 -8.92 -7.66
CA ALA A 251 -5.74 -8.97 -7.33
C ALA A 251 -6.01 -8.36 -5.94
N CYS A 252 -5.15 -8.64 -4.96
CA CYS A 252 -5.25 -8.05 -3.63
C CYS A 252 -5.12 -6.52 -3.68
N ILE A 253 -4.15 -5.99 -4.44
CA ILE A 253 -3.97 -4.55 -4.58
C ILE A 253 -5.12 -3.92 -5.37
N ALA A 254 -5.68 -4.59 -6.39
CA ALA A 254 -6.88 -4.11 -7.07
C ALA A 254 -8.07 -3.95 -6.09
N ALA A 255 -8.25 -4.89 -5.16
CA ALA A 255 -9.22 -4.75 -4.09
C ALA A 255 -8.94 -3.53 -3.20
N GLY A 256 -7.68 -3.32 -2.80
CA GLY A 256 -7.26 -2.13 -2.06
C GLY A 256 -7.55 -0.82 -2.79
N VAL A 257 -7.28 -0.76 -4.09
CA VAL A 257 -7.60 0.40 -4.96
C VAL A 257 -9.10 0.64 -5.03
N ALA A 258 -9.92 -0.42 -5.12
CA ALA A 258 -11.37 -0.29 -5.11
C ALA A 258 -11.90 0.32 -3.79
N TYR A 259 -11.32 -0.07 -2.65
CA TYR A 259 -11.69 0.50 -1.35
C TYR A 259 -11.17 1.93 -1.18
N LEU A 260 -9.96 2.20 -1.71
CA LEU A 260 -9.36 3.55 -1.67
C LEU A 260 -10.23 4.58 -2.41
N TRP A 261 -10.98 4.16 -3.41
CA TRP A 261 -11.93 5.01 -4.13
C TRP A 261 -13.17 5.43 -3.31
N GLY A 262 -13.42 4.81 -2.15
CA GLY A 262 -14.56 5.14 -1.31
C GLY A 262 -14.51 6.58 -0.77
N LEU A 263 -15.67 7.30 -0.78
CA LEU A 263 -15.79 8.68 -0.33
C LEU A 263 -15.37 8.90 1.14
N ALA A 264 -15.51 7.88 1.98
CA ALA A 264 -15.08 7.91 3.38
C ALA A 264 -13.62 7.46 3.59
N HIS A 265 -12.84 7.30 2.53
CA HIS A 265 -11.45 6.87 2.56
C HIS A 265 -10.59 7.75 1.66
N GLY A 266 -9.98 7.22 0.59
CA GLY A 266 -9.16 8.01 -0.33
C GLY A 266 -9.92 9.10 -1.07
N GLY A 267 -11.18 8.87 -1.41
CA GLY A 267 -12.05 9.87 -2.03
C GLY A 267 -12.35 11.11 -1.15
N ALA A 268 -11.99 11.08 0.13
CA ALA A 268 -12.06 12.27 0.98
C ALA A 268 -11.01 13.34 0.62
N ASN A 269 -10.01 12.97 -0.18
CA ASN A 269 -8.95 13.87 -0.64
C ASN A 269 -9.19 14.43 -2.06
N GLU A 270 -10.28 14.06 -2.73
CA GLU A 270 -10.73 14.64 -4.00
C GLU A 270 -11.42 15.99 -3.77
#